data_f650e79bbec776504cfd7b7bade419ae
#
_entry.id   f650e79bbec776504cfd7b7bade419ae
#
_cell.length_a   1.000
_cell.length_b   1.000
_cell.length_c   1.000
_cell.angle_alpha   90.00
_cell.angle_beta   90.00
_cell.angle_gamma   90.00
#
_symmetry.space_group_name_H-M   'P 1'
#
loop_
_entity.id
_entity.type
_entity.pdbx_description
1 polymer ?
#
loop_
_entity_poly.entity_id
_entity_poly.type
_entity_poly.pdbx_seq_one_letter_code
_entity_poly.pdbx_strand_id
1 'polypeptide(L)'
;MEQFEILREAVAQVEQQLELDKITVERAVFGLFFSGVKLSTGHGWLCFTPVKEMPEAVCCPSSARAMPLSGRLRGRPVREYLDDIFGENILRRTLGIAALNALSVAAWEQSPPQDYEILMGVDAFDELDAARYPKTVVVGALVPMLKKLMAAGADFHVLEQDPRTLKEREMPYYLPPERAAECVPRGRSAGHHRAHRQHAAGGFLRPWGHHAGRHPGNKAG
;
A
#
# COMPACT_ATOMS: atom_id res chain seq x y z
N MET A 1 10.65 -1.45 18.42
CA MET A 1 10.82 -1.51 16.96
C MET A 1 11.18 -0.11 16.51
N GLU A 2 12.30 0.04 15.83
CA GLU A 2 12.74 1.35 15.37
C GLU A 2 11.75 1.92 14.35
N GLN A 3 11.48 3.22 14.40
CA GLN A 3 10.57 3.86 13.44
C GLN A 3 11.11 3.63 12.02
N PHE A 4 10.25 3.17 11.12
CA PHE A 4 10.56 2.85 9.72
C PHE A 4 11.42 1.60 9.47
N GLU A 5 11.65 0.71 10.43
CA GLU A 5 12.44 -0.50 10.23
C GLU A 5 11.96 -1.33 9.02
N ILE A 6 10.64 -1.59 8.92
CA ILE A 6 10.03 -2.33 7.81
C ILE A 6 10.25 -1.63 6.46
N LEU A 7 10.14 -0.29 6.43
CA LEU A 7 10.34 0.47 5.19
C LEU A 7 11.80 0.46 4.76
N ARG A 8 12.76 0.52 5.70
CA ARG A 8 14.19 0.39 5.40
C ARG A 8 14.51 -0.99 4.82
N GLU A 9 13.95 -2.04 5.39
CA GLU A 9 14.12 -3.40 4.89
C GLU A 9 13.53 -3.53 3.47
N ALA A 10 12.33 -3.00 3.22
CA ALA A 10 11.72 -3.02 1.90
C ALA A 10 12.53 -2.24 0.86
N VAL A 11 13.07 -1.06 1.22
CA VAL A 11 13.98 -0.29 0.35
C VAL A 11 15.23 -1.10 0.03
N ALA A 12 15.86 -1.70 1.04
CA ALA A 12 17.06 -2.52 0.84
C ALA A 12 16.79 -3.73 -0.09
N GLN A 13 15.62 -4.34 -0.01
CA GLN A 13 15.24 -5.45 -0.89
C GLN A 13 15.11 -5.00 -2.37
N VAL A 14 14.47 -3.87 -2.65
CA VAL A 14 14.36 -3.39 -4.04
C VAL A 14 15.71 -2.90 -4.58
N GLU A 15 16.58 -2.35 -3.74
CA GLU A 15 17.95 -1.95 -4.11
C GLU A 15 18.83 -3.14 -4.52
N GLN A 16 18.63 -4.31 -3.92
CA GLN A 16 19.34 -5.52 -4.28
C GLN A 16 18.89 -6.12 -5.62
N GLN A 17 17.65 -5.84 -6.04
CA GLN A 17 17.05 -6.48 -7.22
C GLN A 17 17.03 -5.56 -8.44
N LEU A 18 17.04 -4.25 -8.27
CA LEU A 18 16.85 -3.27 -9.34
C LEU A 18 18.01 -2.28 -9.44
N GLU A 19 18.36 -1.89 -10.66
CA GLU A 19 19.32 -0.82 -10.93
C GLU A 19 18.65 0.55 -10.77
N LEU A 20 18.46 1.02 -9.53
CA LEU A 20 17.70 2.23 -9.22
C LEU A 20 18.22 3.49 -9.91
N ASP A 21 19.52 3.57 -10.18
CA ASP A 21 20.15 4.74 -10.83
C ASP A 21 19.70 4.94 -12.27
N LYS A 22 19.14 3.89 -12.90
CA LYS A 22 18.57 3.95 -14.26
C LYS A 22 17.08 4.26 -14.26
N ILE A 23 16.43 4.30 -13.09
CA ILE A 23 14.98 4.48 -12.97
C ILE A 23 14.67 5.91 -12.56
N THR A 24 13.78 6.55 -13.31
CA THR A 24 13.27 7.89 -13.03
C THR A 24 11.75 7.89 -12.86
N VAL A 25 11.21 8.93 -12.23
CA VAL A 25 9.77 9.15 -12.15
C VAL A 25 9.28 9.90 -13.38
N GLU A 26 8.45 9.28 -14.21
CA GLU A 26 7.84 9.91 -15.39
C GLU A 26 6.67 10.82 -15.04
N ARG A 27 5.86 10.41 -14.06
CA ARG A 27 4.68 11.15 -13.58
C ARG A 27 4.56 11.01 -12.08
N ALA A 28 4.18 12.09 -11.43
CA ALA A 28 3.75 12.11 -10.03
C ALA A 28 2.48 12.95 -9.92
N VAL A 29 1.52 12.46 -9.15
CA VAL A 29 0.22 13.11 -8.94
C VAL A 29 -0.11 13.09 -7.46
N PHE A 30 -0.49 14.24 -6.94
CA PHE A 30 -1.13 14.35 -5.64
C PHE A 30 -2.65 14.37 -5.84
N GLY A 31 -3.33 13.39 -5.31
CA GLY A 31 -4.78 13.34 -5.26
C GLY A 31 -5.30 13.52 -3.85
N LEU A 32 -6.60 13.73 -3.71
CA LEU A 32 -7.23 13.97 -2.42
C LEU A 32 -7.13 12.75 -1.49
N PHE A 33 -7.34 11.55 -2.02
CA PHE A 33 -7.32 10.31 -1.24
C PHE A 33 -6.08 9.47 -1.53
N PHE A 34 -5.58 9.51 -2.76
CA PHE A 34 -4.41 8.75 -3.18
C PHE A 34 -3.48 9.63 -4.01
N SER A 35 -2.21 9.53 -3.71
CA SER A 35 -1.12 10.07 -4.52
C SER A 35 -0.41 8.95 -5.24
N GLY A 36 0.13 9.21 -6.41
CA GLY A 36 0.72 8.16 -7.21
C GLY A 36 1.92 8.59 -8.01
N VAL A 37 2.70 7.61 -8.42
CA VAL A 37 3.82 7.76 -9.33
C VAL A 37 3.76 6.75 -10.47
N LYS A 38 4.34 7.12 -11.63
CA LYS A 38 4.68 6.23 -12.71
C LYS A 38 6.18 6.32 -12.95
N LEU A 39 6.84 5.18 -13.01
CA LEU A 39 8.28 5.04 -13.25
C LEU A 39 8.58 4.91 -14.74
N SER A 40 9.83 5.20 -15.13
CA SER A 40 10.35 5.00 -16.50
C SER A 40 10.33 3.54 -16.95
N THR A 41 10.26 2.60 -16.02
CA THR A 41 10.05 1.17 -16.28
C THR A 41 8.63 0.82 -16.71
N GLY A 42 7.70 1.79 -16.72
CA GLY A 42 6.28 1.56 -17.01
C GLY A 42 5.42 1.25 -15.80
N HIS A 43 6.01 0.82 -14.69
CA HIS A 43 5.30 0.52 -13.45
C HIS A 43 4.77 1.78 -12.79
N GLY A 44 3.60 1.69 -12.20
CA GLY A 44 3.01 2.79 -11.44
C GLY A 44 2.24 2.27 -10.24
N TRP A 45 2.24 3.05 -9.15
CA TRP A 45 1.51 2.68 -7.95
C TRP A 45 1.04 3.88 -7.16
N LEU A 46 0.22 3.60 -6.16
CA LEU A 46 -0.43 4.60 -5.33
C LEU A 46 0.01 4.47 -3.86
N CYS A 47 -0.13 5.57 -3.13
CA CYS A 47 -0.10 5.62 -1.68
C CYS A 47 -1.28 6.47 -1.19
N PHE A 48 -1.82 6.15 -0.03
CA PHE A 48 -2.83 6.97 0.62
C PHE A 48 -2.28 8.38 0.88
N THR A 49 -3.08 9.41 0.58
CA THR A 49 -2.73 10.80 0.86
C THR A 49 -3.23 11.14 2.26
N PRO A 50 -2.36 11.45 3.24
CA PRO A 50 -2.76 11.71 4.61
C PRO A 50 -3.36 13.13 4.76
N VAL A 51 -4.52 13.35 4.17
CA VAL A 51 -5.17 14.67 4.05
C VAL A 51 -5.43 15.31 5.42
N LYS A 52 -5.74 14.49 6.43
CA LYS A 52 -6.02 14.97 7.79
C LYS A 52 -4.78 15.52 8.52
N GLU A 53 -3.60 15.12 8.06
CA GLU A 53 -2.31 15.52 8.64
C GLU A 53 -1.67 16.68 7.87
N MET A 54 -2.29 17.09 6.76
CA MET A 54 -1.80 18.21 5.97
C MET A 54 -2.39 19.52 6.47
N PRO A 55 -1.60 20.40 7.07
CA PRO A 55 -2.10 21.70 7.48
C PRO A 55 -2.43 22.52 6.23
N GLU A 56 -3.69 22.97 6.11
CA GLU A 56 -4.16 24.04 5.21
C GLU A 56 -3.69 24.01 3.74
N ALA A 57 -3.24 22.88 3.23
CA ALA A 57 -2.35 22.80 2.08
C ALA A 57 -2.99 23.07 0.72
N VAL A 58 -4.31 23.27 0.61
CA VAL A 58 -4.90 23.12 -0.72
C VAL A 58 -5.87 24.21 -1.17
N CYS A 59 -6.09 25.26 -0.39
CA CYS A 59 -7.14 26.25 -0.75
C CYS A 59 -6.65 27.59 -1.31
N CYS A 60 -5.33 27.86 -1.36
CA CYS A 60 -4.84 29.13 -1.87
C CYS A 60 -3.44 29.05 -2.52
N PRO A 61 -3.03 30.05 -3.32
CA PRO A 61 -1.71 30.07 -3.98
C PRO A 61 -0.52 29.96 -3.02
N SER A 62 -0.65 30.41 -1.78
CA SER A 62 0.39 30.25 -0.75
C SER A 62 0.59 28.80 -0.34
N SER A 63 -0.44 27.97 -0.45
CA SER A 63 -0.36 26.53 -0.17
C SER A 63 0.40 25.76 -1.27
N ALA A 64 0.53 26.30 -2.48
CA ALA A 64 1.39 25.74 -3.51
C ALA A 64 2.86 25.65 -3.05
N ARG A 65 3.28 26.46 -2.09
CA ARG A 65 4.60 26.37 -1.45
C ARG A 65 4.74 25.16 -0.54
N ALA A 66 3.64 24.64 0.00
CA ALA A 66 3.63 23.44 0.81
C ALA A 66 3.77 22.17 -0.05
N MET A 67 3.45 22.27 -1.35
CA MET A 67 3.61 21.15 -2.29
C MET A 67 5.09 20.95 -2.59
N PRO A 68 5.62 19.75 -2.32
CA PRO A 68 7.05 19.51 -2.52
C PRO A 68 7.39 19.58 -4.01
N LEU A 69 8.41 20.38 -4.34
CA LEU A 69 9.00 20.41 -5.67
C LEU A 69 8.00 20.61 -6.82
N SER A 70 6.99 21.49 -6.64
CA SER A 70 6.00 21.83 -7.67
C SER A 70 6.65 22.06 -9.04
N GLY A 71 6.17 21.34 -10.06
CA GLY A 71 6.69 21.37 -11.43
C GLY A 71 8.05 20.69 -11.65
N ARG A 72 8.67 20.11 -10.61
CA ARG A 72 9.99 19.48 -10.68
C ARG A 72 9.97 18.00 -10.27
N LEU A 73 8.82 17.37 -10.20
CA LEU A 73 8.69 15.97 -9.80
C LEU A 73 9.06 15.01 -10.94
N ARG A 74 8.83 15.41 -12.17
CA ARG A 74 9.11 14.58 -13.36
C ARG A 74 10.62 14.52 -13.65
N GLY A 75 11.10 13.35 -14.06
CA GLY A 75 12.48 13.12 -14.49
C GLY A 75 13.50 12.98 -13.38
N ARG A 76 13.07 13.07 -12.11
CA ARG A 76 13.98 12.86 -10.97
C ARG A 76 14.31 11.38 -10.81
N PRO A 77 15.54 11.04 -10.38
CA PRO A 77 15.92 9.69 -10.01
C PRO A 77 14.99 9.13 -8.95
N VAL A 78 14.58 7.87 -9.08
CA VAL A 78 13.68 7.24 -8.12
C VAL A 78 14.30 7.14 -6.72
N ARG A 79 15.62 7.05 -6.63
CA ARG A 79 16.38 7.03 -5.37
C ARG A 79 16.06 8.24 -4.48
N GLU A 80 15.94 9.43 -5.05
CA GLU A 80 15.57 10.63 -4.30
C GLU A 80 14.16 10.55 -3.67
N TYR A 81 13.25 9.81 -4.31
CA TYR A 81 11.92 9.54 -3.73
C TYR A 81 12.00 8.53 -2.59
N LEU A 82 12.89 7.54 -2.68
CA LEU A 82 13.10 6.59 -1.57
C LEU A 82 13.70 7.27 -0.34
N ASP A 83 14.65 8.19 -0.54
CA ASP A 83 15.23 8.99 0.55
C ASP A 83 14.15 9.84 1.25
N ASP A 84 13.19 10.36 0.48
CA ASP A 84 12.08 11.16 0.99
C ASP A 84 11.13 10.37 1.92
N ILE A 85 11.14 9.03 1.89
CA ILE A 85 10.35 8.18 2.80
C ILE A 85 10.70 8.47 4.26
N PHE A 86 11.96 8.74 4.53
CA PHE A 86 12.49 8.91 5.89
C PHE A 86 12.55 10.37 6.34
N GLY A 87 12.20 11.30 5.44
CA GLY A 87 12.17 12.72 5.71
C GLY A 87 10.93 13.16 6.51
N GLU A 88 10.90 14.41 6.93
CA GLU A 88 9.81 15.00 7.73
C GLU A 88 8.59 15.39 6.86
N ASN A 89 8.79 15.68 5.58
CA ASN A 89 7.72 16.16 4.71
C ASN A 89 6.78 15.01 4.32
N ILE A 90 5.56 15.05 4.85
CA ILE A 90 4.58 13.97 4.69
C ILE A 90 4.16 13.73 3.23
N LEU A 91 4.09 14.77 2.39
CA LEU A 91 3.74 14.62 0.99
C LEU A 91 4.89 14.00 0.18
N ARG A 92 6.14 14.36 0.48
CA ARG A 92 7.31 13.72 -0.11
C ARG A 92 7.37 12.25 0.28
N ARG A 93 7.14 11.94 1.57
CA ARG A 93 7.02 10.56 2.06
C ARG A 93 5.95 9.78 1.33
N THR A 94 4.78 10.37 1.10
CA THR A 94 3.68 9.73 0.35
C THR A 94 4.11 9.32 -1.06
N LEU A 95 4.79 10.21 -1.80
CA LEU A 95 5.32 9.87 -3.12
C LEU A 95 6.43 8.83 -3.05
N GLY A 96 7.29 8.89 -2.03
CA GLY A 96 8.33 7.91 -1.78
C GLY A 96 7.75 6.50 -1.58
N ILE A 97 6.71 6.37 -0.77
CA ILE A 97 6.01 5.10 -0.56
C ILE A 97 5.33 4.62 -1.86
N ALA A 98 4.71 5.52 -2.63
CA ALA A 98 4.14 5.15 -3.93
C ALA A 98 5.23 4.66 -4.91
N ALA A 99 6.42 5.27 -4.89
CA ALA A 99 7.57 4.83 -5.69
C ALA A 99 8.10 3.47 -5.22
N LEU A 100 8.23 3.24 -3.91
CA LEU A 100 8.61 1.95 -3.35
C LEU A 100 7.64 0.84 -3.76
N ASN A 101 6.33 1.09 -3.70
CA ASN A 101 5.31 0.16 -4.15
C ASN A 101 5.46 -0.18 -5.65
N ALA A 102 5.71 0.83 -6.50
CA ALA A 102 5.92 0.62 -7.94
C ALA A 102 7.20 -0.19 -8.22
N LEU A 103 8.29 0.07 -7.47
CA LEU A 103 9.53 -0.69 -7.56
C LEU A 103 9.36 -2.13 -7.07
N SER A 104 8.57 -2.35 -6.03
CA SER A 104 8.28 -3.69 -5.53
C SER A 104 7.60 -4.55 -6.60
N VAL A 105 6.67 -3.98 -7.38
CA VAL A 105 6.06 -4.70 -8.51
C VAL A 105 7.09 -5.00 -9.59
N ALA A 106 7.95 -4.03 -9.94
CA ALA A 106 9.01 -4.23 -10.92
C ALA A 106 9.99 -5.35 -10.49
N ALA A 107 10.34 -5.38 -9.19
CA ALA A 107 11.20 -6.41 -8.62
C ALA A 107 10.53 -7.80 -8.67
N TRP A 108 9.23 -7.89 -8.36
CA TRP A 108 8.47 -9.13 -8.43
C TRP A 108 8.35 -9.65 -9.86
N GLU A 109 8.15 -8.79 -10.84
CA GLU A 109 8.13 -9.20 -12.25
C GLU A 109 9.49 -9.70 -12.73
N GLN A 110 10.59 -9.11 -12.25
CA GLN A 110 11.93 -9.55 -12.59
C GLN A 110 12.32 -10.86 -11.87
N SER A 111 11.90 -11.01 -10.62
CA SER A 111 12.22 -12.15 -9.77
C SER A 111 10.97 -12.60 -8.99
N PRO A 112 10.07 -13.38 -9.63
CA PRO A 112 8.86 -13.83 -8.99
C PRO A 112 9.16 -14.67 -7.74
N PRO A 113 8.40 -14.46 -6.65
CA PRO A 113 8.56 -15.25 -5.44
C PRO A 113 8.29 -16.72 -5.70
N GLN A 114 9.03 -17.60 -5.02
CA GLN A 114 8.90 -19.05 -5.18
C GLN A 114 7.96 -19.67 -4.12
N ASP A 115 7.67 -18.94 -3.06
CA ASP A 115 6.98 -19.42 -1.85
C ASP A 115 5.54 -18.92 -1.72
N TYR A 116 5.07 -18.11 -2.67
CA TYR A 116 3.67 -17.66 -2.73
C TYR A 116 3.24 -17.31 -4.16
N GLU A 117 1.95 -17.33 -4.39
CA GLU A 117 1.31 -16.99 -5.66
C GLU A 117 0.59 -15.64 -5.54
N ILE A 118 0.70 -14.80 -6.58
CA ILE A 118 -0.05 -13.55 -6.70
C ILE A 118 -1.28 -13.80 -7.55
N LEU A 119 -2.46 -13.78 -6.92
CA LEU A 119 -3.73 -13.92 -7.61
C LEU A 119 -4.16 -12.57 -8.22
N MET A 120 -4.16 -12.50 -9.55
CA MET A 120 -4.55 -11.30 -10.28
C MET A 120 -6.05 -11.29 -10.59
N GLY A 121 -6.69 -10.12 -10.40
CA GLY A 121 -8.10 -9.94 -10.74
C GLY A 121 -9.08 -10.53 -9.73
N VAL A 122 -8.60 -10.99 -8.60
CA VAL A 122 -9.39 -11.55 -7.50
C VAL A 122 -9.50 -10.54 -6.38
N ASP A 123 -10.67 -10.43 -5.76
CA ASP A 123 -10.83 -9.63 -4.55
C ASP A 123 -10.37 -10.45 -3.34
N ALA A 124 -9.38 -9.96 -2.62
CA ALA A 124 -8.85 -10.63 -1.42
C ALA A 124 -9.94 -10.93 -0.37
N PHE A 125 -11.02 -10.14 -0.34
CA PHE A 125 -12.14 -10.39 0.57
C PHE A 125 -13.00 -11.58 0.16
N ASP A 126 -13.05 -11.90 -1.12
CA ASP A 126 -13.79 -13.06 -1.62
C ASP A 126 -13.02 -14.36 -1.39
N GLU A 127 -11.68 -14.28 -1.42
CA GLU A 127 -10.80 -15.41 -1.13
C GLU A 127 -10.62 -15.67 0.38
N LEU A 128 -11.03 -14.73 1.25
CA LEU A 128 -10.89 -14.90 2.68
C LEU A 128 -11.92 -15.90 3.22
N ASP A 129 -11.45 -17.08 3.59
CA ASP A 129 -12.20 -18.04 4.39
C ASP A 129 -11.98 -17.77 5.88
N ALA A 130 -12.88 -17.00 6.48
CA ALA A 130 -12.78 -16.63 7.89
C ALA A 130 -12.82 -17.84 8.86
N ALA A 131 -13.42 -18.94 8.46
CA ALA A 131 -13.49 -20.16 9.27
C ALA A 131 -12.14 -20.91 9.34
N ARG A 132 -11.26 -20.65 8.37
CA ARG A 132 -9.93 -21.25 8.31
C ARG A 132 -8.95 -20.68 9.33
N TYR A 133 -9.23 -19.47 9.83
CA TYR A 133 -8.31 -18.75 10.69
C TYR A 133 -8.93 -18.55 12.09
N PRO A 134 -8.34 -19.18 13.11
CA PRO A 134 -8.89 -19.12 14.48
C PRO A 134 -8.82 -17.71 15.09
N LYS A 135 -7.97 -16.83 14.53
CA LYS A 135 -7.82 -15.44 14.97
C LYS A 135 -7.44 -14.56 13.79
N THR A 136 -8.19 -13.47 13.59
CA THR A 136 -7.94 -12.51 12.48
C THR A 136 -7.71 -11.13 13.05
N VAL A 137 -6.75 -10.40 12.50
CA VAL A 137 -6.51 -8.99 12.82
C VAL A 137 -6.69 -8.17 11.55
N VAL A 138 -7.61 -7.21 11.60
CA VAL A 138 -7.87 -6.26 10.52
C VAL A 138 -7.21 -4.93 10.89
N VAL A 139 -6.38 -4.40 10.01
CA VAL A 139 -5.76 -3.09 10.19
C VAL A 139 -6.54 -2.06 9.36
N GLY A 140 -7.16 -1.11 10.04
CA GLY A 140 -8.06 -0.12 9.46
C GLY A 140 -9.53 -0.54 9.44
N ALA A 141 -10.43 0.43 9.34
CA ALA A 141 -11.89 0.22 9.30
C ALA A 141 -12.37 -0.29 7.93
N LEU A 142 -11.94 -1.48 7.53
CA LEU A 142 -12.33 -2.12 6.26
C LEU A 142 -13.75 -2.69 6.35
N VAL A 143 -14.75 -1.82 6.26
CA VAL A 143 -16.17 -2.13 6.50
C VAL A 143 -16.68 -3.39 5.78
N PRO A 144 -16.37 -3.65 4.49
CA PRO A 144 -16.80 -4.90 3.82
C PRO A 144 -16.25 -6.14 4.50
N MET A 145 -14.96 -6.14 4.88
CA MET A 145 -14.32 -7.24 5.58
C MET A 145 -14.92 -7.44 6.99
N LEU A 146 -15.12 -6.35 7.74
CA LEU A 146 -15.72 -6.44 9.09
C LEU A 146 -17.11 -7.06 9.03
N LYS A 147 -17.94 -6.69 8.04
CA LYS A 147 -19.25 -7.30 7.83
C LYS A 147 -19.15 -8.80 7.56
N LYS A 148 -18.20 -9.22 6.72
CA LYS A 148 -18.00 -10.63 6.37
C LYS A 148 -17.56 -11.43 7.59
N LEU A 149 -16.59 -10.91 8.38
CA LEU A 149 -16.12 -11.55 9.61
C LEU A 149 -17.21 -11.66 10.67
N MET A 150 -17.99 -10.59 10.90
CA MET A 150 -19.12 -10.62 11.83
C MET A 150 -20.19 -11.63 11.40
N ALA A 151 -20.52 -11.70 10.08
CA ALA A 151 -21.50 -12.63 9.57
C ALA A 151 -21.03 -14.09 9.70
N ALA A 152 -19.72 -14.33 9.62
CA ALA A 152 -19.12 -15.64 9.82
C ALA A 152 -18.95 -16.03 11.31
N GLY A 153 -19.26 -15.12 12.25
CA GLY A 153 -19.01 -15.35 13.69
C GLY A 153 -17.51 -15.53 14.00
N ALA A 154 -16.61 -14.93 13.21
CA ALA A 154 -15.19 -15.09 13.37
C ALA A 154 -14.67 -14.37 14.64
N ASP A 155 -13.61 -14.91 15.25
CA ASP A 155 -12.84 -14.21 16.28
C ASP A 155 -11.84 -13.25 15.61
N PHE A 156 -12.07 -11.94 15.77
CA PHE A 156 -11.20 -10.95 15.15
C PHE A 156 -11.06 -9.67 15.97
N HIS A 157 -9.99 -8.93 15.70
CA HIS A 157 -9.77 -7.58 16.21
C HIS A 157 -9.56 -6.59 15.08
N VAL A 158 -9.97 -5.34 15.31
CA VAL A 158 -9.75 -4.22 14.39
C VAL A 158 -8.80 -3.23 15.03
N LEU A 159 -7.62 -3.07 14.46
CA LEU A 159 -6.66 -2.03 14.83
C LEU A 159 -7.00 -0.76 14.02
N GLU A 160 -7.51 0.26 14.69
CA GLU A 160 -7.89 1.52 14.05
C GLU A 160 -7.40 2.71 14.88
N GLN A 161 -6.82 3.72 14.23
CA GLN A 161 -6.32 4.93 14.89
C GLN A 161 -7.46 5.84 15.35
N ASP A 162 -8.51 5.98 14.52
CA ASP A 162 -9.66 6.81 14.83
C ASP A 162 -10.91 5.91 15.07
N PRO A 163 -11.25 5.58 16.32
CA PRO A 163 -12.39 4.70 16.61
C PRO A 163 -13.72 5.25 16.11
N ARG A 164 -13.83 6.56 15.81
CA ARG A 164 -15.05 7.17 15.26
C ARG A 164 -15.34 6.71 13.82
N THR A 165 -14.41 6.05 13.16
CA THR A 165 -14.63 5.44 11.84
C THR A 165 -15.42 4.13 11.93
N LEU A 166 -15.46 3.52 13.13
CA LEU A 166 -16.19 2.29 13.40
C LEU A 166 -17.64 2.58 13.80
N LYS A 167 -18.54 1.69 13.40
CA LYS A 167 -19.94 1.72 13.81
C LYS A 167 -20.10 1.06 15.18
N GLU A 168 -21.19 1.36 15.88
CA GLU A 168 -21.50 0.81 17.21
C GLU A 168 -21.36 -0.72 17.25
N ARG A 169 -21.86 -1.43 16.24
CA ARG A 169 -21.76 -2.90 16.14
C ARG A 169 -20.33 -3.43 15.89
N GLU A 170 -19.41 -2.57 15.48
CA GLU A 170 -18.00 -2.89 15.18
C GLU A 170 -17.10 -2.60 16.40
N MET A 171 -17.56 -1.74 17.30
CA MET A 171 -16.83 -1.34 18.51
C MET A 171 -16.40 -2.49 19.43
N PRO A 172 -17.16 -3.57 19.60
CA PRO A 172 -16.70 -4.71 20.42
C PRO A 172 -15.42 -5.36 19.94
N TYR A 173 -15.08 -5.21 18.68
CA TYR A 173 -13.88 -5.78 18.05
C TYR A 173 -12.70 -4.80 18.02
N TYR A 174 -12.92 -3.55 18.40
CA TYR A 174 -11.91 -2.50 18.38
C TYR A 174 -10.75 -2.78 19.32
N LEU A 175 -9.54 -2.56 18.83
CA LEU A 175 -8.32 -2.55 19.62
C LEU A 175 -7.46 -1.36 19.18
N PRO A 176 -7.02 -0.49 20.11
CA PRO A 176 -6.14 0.62 19.74
C PRO A 176 -4.79 0.09 19.23
N PRO A 177 -4.14 0.78 18.25
CA PRO A 177 -2.90 0.32 17.63
C PRO A 177 -1.76 0.06 18.61
N GLU A 178 -1.72 0.78 19.74
CA GLU A 178 -0.72 0.62 20.79
C GLU A 178 -0.78 -0.77 21.43
N ARG A 179 -1.96 -1.40 21.39
CA ARG A 179 -2.21 -2.76 21.91
C ARG A 179 -2.05 -3.85 20.86
N ALA A 180 -1.56 -3.52 19.65
CA ALA A 180 -1.37 -4.49 18.56
C ALA A 180 -0.55 -5.72 18.99
N ALA A 181 0.41 -5.55 19.90
CA ALA A 181 1.24 -6.64 20.41
C ALA A 181 0.46 -7.72 21.17
N GLU A 182 -0.79 -7.43 21.61
CA GLU A 182 -1.64 -8.39 22.32
C GLU A 182 -2.27 -9.42 21.38
N CYS A 183 -2.52 -9.02 20.11
CA CYS A 183 -3.18 -9.88 19.13
C CYS A 183 -2.29 -10.28 17.95
N VAL A 184 -1.21 -9.55 17.69
CA VAL A 184 -0.22 -9.90 16.67
C VAL A 184 0.96 -10.61 17.32
N PRO A 185 1.14 -11.92 17.15
CA PRO A 185 2.28 -12.62 17.74
C PRO A 185 3.57 -12.00 17.22
N ARG A 186 4.48 -11.62 18.12
CA ARG A 186 5.86 -11.29 17.74
C ARG A 186 6.44 -12.54 17.11
N GLY A 187 6.72 -12.48 15.79
CA GLY A 187 7.12 -13.64 15.02
C GLY A 187 8.27 -14.39 15.66
N ARG A 188 8.04 -15.63 16.00
CA ARG A 188 9.11 -16.63 16.09
C ARG A 188 9.58 -16.84 14.65
N SER A 189 10.88 -16.67 14.45
CA SER A 189 11.57 -16.95 13.20
C SER A 189 11.21 -18.34 12.69
N ALA A 190 11.07 -18.42 11.37
CA ALA A 190 11.12 -19.59 10.53
C ALA A 190 10.00 -20.63 10.66
N GLY A 191 9.23 -20.74 9.61
CA GLY A 191 8.45 -21.91 9.27
C GLY A 191 6.94 -21.66 9.28
N HIS A 192 6.34 -21.61 8.12
CA HIS A 192 4.91 -21.79 7.80
C HIS A 192 3.92 -20.63 8.01
N HIS A 193 4.32 -19.42 8.46
CA HIS A 193 3.39 -18.28 8.59
C HIS A 193 3.69 -17.09 7.67
N ARG A 194 4.56 -17.24 6.66
CA ARG A 194 4.90 -16.14 5.73
C ARG A 194 3.71 -15.64 4.90
N ALA A 195 2.79 -16.51 4.54
CA ALA A 195 1.64 -16.14 3.70
C ALA A 195 0.72 -15.08 4.34
N HIS A 196 0.61 -15.04 5.67
CA HIS A 196 -0.33 -14.16 6.37
C HIS A 196 0.13 -12.72 6.57
N ARG A 197 1.45 -12.44 6.55
CA ARG A 197 1.96 -11.07 6.68
C ARG A 197 1.69 -10.22 5.44
N GLN A 198 1.54 -10.82 4.28
CA GLN A 198 1.36 -10.09 3.02
C GLN A 198 -0.08 -9.71 2.73
N HIS A 199 -1.07 -10.47 3.24
CA HIS A 199 -2.48 -10.11 3.11
C HIS A 199 -2.87 -8.89 3.95
N ALA A 200 -2.19 -8.60 5.04
CA ALA A 200 -2.46 -7.44 5.88
C ALA A 200 -1.99 -6.10 5.25
N ALA A 201 -0.98 -6.12 4.38
CA ALA A 201 -0.47 -4.92 3.71
C ALA A 201 -1.08 -4.68 2.32
N GLY A 202 -1.78 -5.66 1.75
CA GLY A 202 -2.22 -5.69 0.35
C GLY A 202 -3.67 -5.30 0.09
N GLY A 203 -4.42 -4.90 1.09
CA GLY A 203 -5.80 -4.47 0.92
C GLY A 203 -5.90 -3.16 0.15
N PHE A 204 -6.20 -3.23 -1.13
CA PHE A 204 -6.51 -2.12 -2.04
C PHE A 204 -5.41 -1.60 -2.95
N LEU A 205 -4.87 -2.41 -3.83
CA LEU A 205 -4.15 -1.83 -4.97
C LEU A 205 -4.38 -2.70 -6.21
N ARG A 206 -5.34 -2.33 -7.04
CA ARG A 206 -5.38 -2.80 -8.42
C ARG A 206 -4.24 -2.13 -9.18
N PRO A 207 -3.37 -2.88 -9.88
CA PRO A 207 -2.48 -2.27 -10.85
C PRO A 207 -3.35 -1.55 -11.89
N TRP A 208 -2.98 -0.34 -12.25
CA TRP A 208 -3.49 0.29 -13.46
C TRP A 208 -2.92 -0.49 -14.65
N GLY A 209 -3.58 -1.61 -14.98
CA GLY A 209 -3.23 -2.46 -16.07
C GLY A 209 -3.44 -1.72 -17.39
N HIS A 210 -2.45 -1.85 -18.27
CA HIS A 210 -2.56 -1.54 -19.66
C HIS A 210 -3.73 -2.32 -20.27
N HIS A 211 -4.89 -1.68 -20.46
CA HIS A 211 -5.81 -2.10 -21.49
C HIS A 211 -5.19 -1.73 -22.86
N ALA A 212 -4.28 -2.55 -23.32
CA ALA A 212 -4.04 -2.67 -24.76
C ALA A 212 -5.30 -3.30 -25.35
N GLY A 213 -6.22 -2.48 -25.81
CA GLY A 213 -7.38 -2.92 -26.55
C GLY A 213 -6.91 -3.69 -27.80
N ARG A 214 -7.05 -5.01 -27.77
CA ARG A 214 -7.13 -5.78 -29.01
C ARG A 214 -8.54 -5.59 -29.54
N HIS A 215 -8.70 -4.76 -30.53
CA HIS A 215 -9.86 -4.79 -31.40
C HIS A 215 -9.89 -6.16 -32.08
N PRO A 216 -11.00 -6.93 -32.00
CA PRO A 216 -11.19 -8.07 -32.87
C PRO A 216 -11.42 -7.53 -34.29
N GLY A 217 -10.55 -7.96 -35.19
CA GLY A 217 -10.63 -7.62 -36.60
C GLY A 217 -11.97 -8.02 -37.19
N ASN A 218 -12.60 -7.04 -37.82
CA ASN A 218 -13.74 -7.19 -38.68
C ASN A 218 -13.30 -7.98 -39.91
N LYS A 219 -13.74 -9.22 -40.03
CA LYS A 219 -13.68 -9.95 -41.29
C LYS A 219 -14.98 -9.66 -42.04
N ALA A 220 -14.86 -8.77 -43.04
CA ALA A 220 -15.82 -8.69 -44.12
C ALA A 220 -15.60 -9.89 -45.04
N GLY A 221 -16.66 -10.56 -45.37
CA GLY A 221 -16.89 -11.49 -46.46
C GLY A 221 -18.25 -11.18 -47.00
#